data_01e5a9f47da22eb620d031e1a52a190a
#
_entry.id   01e5a9f47da22eb620d031e1a52a190a
#
_cell.length_a   1.000
_cell.length_b   1.000
_cell.length_c   1.000
_cell.angle_alpha   90.00
_cell.angle_beta   90.00
_cell.angle_gamma   90.00
#
_symmetry.space_group_name_H-M   'P 1'
#
loop_
_entity.id
_entity.type
_entity.pdbx_description
1 polymer ?
#
loop_
_entity_poly.entity_id
_entity_poly.type
_entity_poly.pdbx_seq_one_letter_code
_entity_poly.pdbx_strand_id
1 'polypeptide(L)'
;MRCKCVRDIVDEANRILFTKHHATEDRSVEYFFRGESKNFLRQRDGMNLPLDTSFPCCLDRDDGYIDHERDFYQEALRLNIASFEKDQTMVERLGRMQHYQVPTRFCDATTNVLMAAMFACGGGRHGEYDEEHDGYIRVIKAKKERIKSFTSDIIVAIAHLPLVDRKNINPSKKDDGLDYLRYEITNNRPGFAMTASPEIKRKLCEEIQHVWAFKPVWNTERIREQSGIFLAFGCRDNKEPLHPTFSLQDFNNPDAPSYGIAQVEVIQIQSDCKSRIREELRYFGVSRELVYSDLSDVAQEITPRYTYNNK
;
A
#
# COMPACT_ATOMS: atom_id res chain seq x y z
N MET A 1 -9.45 14.52 16.02
CA MET A 1 -8.70 15.72 16.49
C MET A 1 -7.84 16.22 15.35
N ARG A 2 -7.66 17.55 15.19
CA ARG A 2 -6.78 18.12 14.17
C ARG A 2 -5.42 18.42 14.76
N CYS A 3 -4.38 17.71 14.34
CA CYS A 3 -3.03 17.84 14.85
C CYS A 3 -2.31 19.05 14.24
N LYS A 4 -1.53 19.75 15.08
CA LYS A 4 -0.79 20.96 14.73
C LYS A 4 0.73 20.82 14.91
N CYS A 5 1.17 19.76 15.56
CA CYS A 5 2.59 19.45 15.80
C CYS A 5 2.80 17.94 15.91
N VAL A 6 4.04 17.49 15.90
CA VAL A 6 4.40 16.06 16.01
C VAL A 6 3.89 15.46 17.33
N ARG A 7 3.94 16.22 18.42
CA ARG A 7 3.43 15.76 19.71
C ARG A 7 1.95 15.39 19.64
N ASP A 8 1.11 16.22 19.01
CA ASP A 8 -0.32 15.93 18.87
C ASP A 8 -0.56 14.62 18.11
N ILE A 9 0.27 14.36 17.08
CA ILE A 9 0.20 13.13 16.29
C ILE A 9 0.54 11.90 17.12
N VAL A 10 1.61 11.98 17.91
CA VAL A 10 2.04 10.88 18.78
C VAL A 10 1.03 10.63 19.89
N ASP A 11 0.52 11.68 20.53
CA ASP A 11 -0.47 11.59 21.60
C ASP A 11 -1.78 10.96 21.06
N GLU A 12 -2.21 11.37 19.87
CA GLU A 12 -3.40 10.82 19.24
C GLU A 12 -3.21 9.36 18.80
N ALA A 13 -2.05 9.00 18.24
CA ALA A 13 -1.72 7.62 17.94
C ALA A 13 -1.71 6.75 19.19
N ASN A 14 -1.11 7.23 20.29
CA ASN A 14 -1.11 6.53 21.57
C ASN A 14 -2.54 6.35 22.10
N ARG A 15 -3.39 7.39 22.03
CA ARG A 15 -4.79 7.30 22.43
C ARG A 15 -5.52 6.21 21.64
N ILE A 16 -5.34 6.17 20.32
CA ILE A 16 -5.99 5.18 19.47
C ILE A 16 -5.51 3.76 19.81
N LEU A 17 -4.20 3.56 19.88
CA LEU A 17 -3.62 2.24 20.06
C LEU A 17 -3.84 1.68 21.49
N PHE A 18 -3.59 2.47 22.51
CA PHE A 18 -3.47 1.96 23.87
C PHE A 18 -4.71 2.20 24.73
N THR A 19 -5.55 3.20 24.40
CA THR A 19 -6.74 3.51 25.20
C THR A 19 -8.01 2.94 24.58
N LYS A 20 -8.17 3.09 23.26
CA LYS A 20 -9.43 2.76 22.58
C LYS A 20 -9.45 1.33 22.01
N HIS A 21 -8.32 0.83 21.59
CA HIS A 21 -8.22 -0.46 20.88
C HIS A 21 -7.39 -1.51 21.63
N HIS A 22 -6.93 -1.21 22.84
CA HIS A 22 -6.19 -2.15 23.72
C HIS A 22 -5.05 -2.90 23.01
N ALA A 23 -4.24 -2.18 22.22
CA ALA A 23 -3.20 -2.79 21.38
C ALA A 23 -2.16 -3.61 22.16
N THR A 24 -1.99 -3.34 23.45
CA THR A 24 -1.08 -4.08 24.33
C THR A 24 -1.65 -5.41 24.80
N GLU A 25 -2.98 -5.58 24.83
CA GLU A 25 -3.67 -6.76 25.34
C GLU A 25 -3.98 -7.77 24.23
N ASP A 26 -4.33 -7.28 23.03
CA ASP A 26 -4.67 -8.14 21.89
C ASP A 26 -3.45 -8.47 21.05
N ARG A 27 -2.72 -9.53 21.45
CA ARG A 27 -1.55 -10.03 20.73
C ARG A 27 -1.88 -10.67 19.37
N SER A 28 -3.15 -10.78 19.00
CA SER A 28 -3.58 -11.37 17.73
C SER A 28 -3.59 -10.37 16.57
N VAL A 29 -3.37 -9.08 16.84
CA VAL A 29 -3.41 -8.01 15.84
C VAL A 29 -2.11 -7.22 15.79
N GLU A 30 -1.87 -6.56 14.66
CA GLU A 30 -0.84 -5.54 14.45
C GLU A 30 -1.49 -4.26 13.90
N TYR A 31 -0.81 -3.11 14.09
CA TYR A 31 -1.27 -1.81 13.61
C TYR A 31 -0.28 -1.22 12.63
N PHE A 32 -0.81 -0.59 11.60
CA PHE A 32 -0.06 0.09 10.55
C PHE A 32 -0.62 1.48 10.33
N PHE A 33 0.20 2.32 9.72
CA PHE A 33 -0.15 3.71 9.42
C PHE A 33 0.04 3.97 7.93
N ARG A 34 -0.87 4.76 7.34
CA ARG A 34 -0.73 5.25 5.98
C ARG A 34 -0.94 6.75 5.96
N GLY A 35 0.07 7.50 5.52
CA GLY A 35 0.01 8.94 5.36
C GLY A 35 -0.45 9.34 3.95
N GLU A 36 -1.35 10.30 3.87
CA GLU A 36 -1.85 10.86 2.61
C GLU A 36 -1.86 12.40 2.72
N SER A 37 -1.24 13.09 1.76
CA SER A 37 -1.10 14.56 1.79
C SER A 37 -2.42 15.29 1.59
N LYS A 38 -3.43 14.61 1.05
CA LYS A 38 -4.81 15.08 0.91
C LYS A 38 -5.77 13.90 0.91
N ASN A 39 -7.05 14.17 0.92
CA ASN A 39 -8.06 13.14 0.73
C ASN A 39 -8.10 12.72 -0.75
N PHE A 40 -7.56 11.53 -1.05
CA PHE A 40 -7.60 10.93 -2.39
C PHE A 40 -8.88 10.13 -2.65
N LEU A 41 -9.89 10.26 -1.80
CA LEU A 41 -11.16 9.58 -2.03
C LEU A 41 -11.79 10.10 -3.31
N ARG A 42 -12.08 9.15 -4.17
CA ARG A 42 -12.73 9.38 -5.43
C ARG A 42 -14.24 9.38 -5.25
N GLN A 43 -14.91 10.24 -5.99
CA GLN A 43 -16.32 10.02 -6.32
C GLN A 43 -16.37 8.87 -7.35
N ARG A 44 -16.83 7.71 -6.92
CA ARG A 44 -17.14 6.63 -7.85
C ARG A 44 -18.65 6.53 -7.97
N ASP A 45 -19.16 6.54 -9.20
CA ASP A 45 -20.60 6.45 -9.49
C ASP A 45 -21.46 7.50 -8.76
N GLY A 46 -20.90 8.69 -8.51
CA GLY A 46 -21.61 9.76 -7.80
C GLY A 46 -21.68 9.60 -6.28
N MET A 47 -21.07 8.55 -5.71
CA MET A 47 -21.00 8.34 -4.27
C MET A 47 -19.65 8.79 -3.71
N ASN A 48 -19.70 9.64 -2.68
CA ASN A 48 -18.53 9.95 -1.86
C ASN A 48 -18.26 8.76 -0.93
N LEU A 49 -17.12 8.08 -1.11
CA LEU A 49 -16.69 7.06 -0.16
C LEU A 49 -16.29 7.73 1.16
N PRO A 50 -16.71 7.21 2.33
CA PRO A 50 -16.34 7.78 3.61
C PRO A 50 -14.83 7.75 3.85
N LEU A 51 -14.25 8.90 4.23
CA LEU A 51 -12.81 9.03 4.57
C LEU A 51 -12.39 8.05 5.67
N ASP A 52 -13.27 7.75 6.57
CA ASP A 52 -13.02 6.94 7.77
C ASP A 52 -13.03 5.43 7.53
N THR A 53 -13.47 4.97 6.36
CA THR A 53 -13.57 3.53 6.10
C THR A 53 -13.03 3.07 4.75
N SER A 54 -12.57 3.97 3.89
CA SER A 54 -12.14 3.59 2.53
C SER A 54 -10.84 4.25 2.11
N PHE A 55 -9.99 3.49 1.44
CA PHE A 55 -8.86 4.00 0.67
C PHE A 55 -8.58 3.07 -0.51
N PRO A 56 -8.38 3.62 -1.71
CA PRO A 56 -8.17 2.83 -2.92
C PRO A 56 -6.72 2.36 -3.05
N CYS A 57 -6.50 1.25 -3.75
CA CYS A 57 -5.17 0.96 -4.29
C CYS A 57 -4.81 1.96 -5.41
N CYS A 58 -3.54 1.99 -5.83
CA CYS A 58 -3.10 2.96 -6.82
C CYS A 58 -3.77 2.80 -8.18
N LEU A 59 -4.14 1.58 -8.57
CA LEU A 59 -4.88 1.30 -9.82
C LEU A 59 -6.30 1.86 -9.82
N ASP A 60 -6.84 2.16 -8.65
CA ASP A 60 -8.22 2.63 -8.50
C ASP A 60 -8.33 4.14 -8.27
N ARG A 61 -7.20 4.86 -8.33
CA ARG A 61 -7.18 6.31 -8.09
C ARG A 61 -7.65 7.13 -9.27
N ASP A 62 -7.42 6.65 -10.48
CA ASP A 62 -7.73 7.35 -11.72
C ASP A 62 -8.50 6.47 -12.71
N ASP A 63 -9.33 7.09 -13.54
CA ASP A 63 -10.13 6.38 -14.54
C ASP A 63 -9.24 5.64 -15.53
N GLY A 64 -9.51 4.36 -15.72
CA GLY A 64 -8.86 3.53 -16.71
C GLY A 64 -7.52 2.90 -16.28
N TYR A 65 -6.93 3.27 -15.15
CA TYR A 65 -5.67 2.63 -14.70
C TYR A 65 -5.81 1.12 -14.54
N ILE A 66 -6.95 0.68 -14.06
CA ILE A 66 -7.23 -0.73 -13.82
C ILE A 66 -7.18 -1.56 -15.10
N ASP A 67 -7.63 -0.99 -16.21
CA ASP A 67 -7.65 -1.67 -17.52
C ASP A 67 -6.27 -1.79 -18.13
N HIS A 68 -5.30 -0.99 -17.64
CA HIS A 68 -3.94 -0.90 -18.11
C HIS A 68 -2.90 -1.47 -17.12
N GLU A 69 -3.32 -2.26 -16.13
CA GLU A 69 -2.39 -2.83 -15.14
C GLU A 69 -1.24 -3.61 -15.80
N ARG A 70 -1.56 -4.42 -16.82
CA ARG A 70 -0.57 -5.16 -17.58
C ARG A 70 0.36 -4.24 -18.36
N ASP A 71 -0.20 -3.19 -18.97
CA ASP A 71 0.57 -2.25 -19.77
C ASP A 71 1.55 -1.47 -18.88
N PHE A 72 1.12 -1.00 -17.70
CA PHE A 72 2.03 -0.39 -16.73
C PHE A 72 3.20 -1.29 -16.37
N TYR A 73 2.93 -2.57 -16.10
CA TYR A 73 3.98 -3.52 -15.76
C TYR A 73 4.95 -3.71 -16.92
N GLN A 74 4.45 -3.95 -18.12
CA GLN A 74 5.28 -4.22 -19.30
C GLN A 74 6.08 -2.99 -19.73
N GLU A 75 5.46 -1.81 -19.77
CA GLU A 75 6.14 -0.57 -20.14
C GLU A 75 7.20 -0.15 -19.13
N ALA A 76 6.94 -0.30 -17.84
CA ALA A 76 7.94 0.00 -16.82
C ALA A 76 9.20 -0.86 -17.00
N LEU A 77 9.04 -2.16 -17.27
CA LEU A 77 10.15 -3.05 -17.57
C LEU A 77 10.85 -2.70 -18.90
N ARG A 78 10.08 -2.44 -19.95
CA ARG A 78 10.62 -2.10 -21.27
C ARG A 78 11.45 -0.82 -21.23
N LEU A 79 10.98 0.20 -20.53
CA LEU A 79 11.62 1.50 -20.49
C LEU A 79 12.82 1.57 -19.53
N ASN A 80 12.82 0.75 -18.48
CA ASN A 80 13.87 0.83 -17.47
C ASN A 80 14.20 -0.53 -16.82
N ILE A 81 14.53 -1.52 -17.67
CA ILE A 81 14.85 -2.89 -17.18
C ILE A 81 15.99 -2.90 -16.15
N ALA A 82 16.98 -2.02 -16.31
CA ALA A 82 18.13 -1.94 -15.41
C ALA A 82 17.75 -1.68 -13.95
N SER A 83 16.68 -0.94 -13.70
CA SER A 83 16.18 -0.71 -12.34
C SER A 83 15.63 -1.96 -11.67
N PHE A 84 15.32 -3.00 -12.44
CA PHE A 84 14.72 -4.25 -11.97
C PHE A 84 15.68 -5.43 -11.95
N GLU A 85 16.95 -5.24 -12.31
CA GLU A 85 17.95 -6.33 -12.43
C GLU A 85 18.13 -7.13 -11.12
N LYS A 86 17.97 -6.47 -9.98
CA LYS A 86 18.09 -7.11 -8.67
C LYS A 86 16.81 -7.79 -8.20
N ASP A 87 15.68 -7.54 -8.85
CA ASP A 87 14.39 -8.08 -8.46
C ASP A 87 14.19 -9.46 -9.08
N GLN A 88 14.12 -10.47 -8.24
CA GLN A 88 14.01 -11.86 -8.66
C GLN A 88 12.57 -12.33 -8.84
N THR A 89 11.60 -11.62 -8.22
CA THR A 89 10.20 -12.02 -8.19
C THR A 89 9.27 -10.91 -8.67
N MET A 90 8.06 -11.29 -9.07
CA MET A 90 6.99 -10.33 -9.40
C MET A 90 6.63 -9.44 -8.21
N VAL A 91 6.65 -10.01 -6.99
CA VAL A 91 6.35 -9.26 -5.77
C VAL A 91 7.36 -8.12 -5.57
N GLU A 92 8.64 -8.39 -5.79
CA GLU A 92 9.71 -7.37 -5.70
C GLU A 92 9.55 -6.31 -6.78
N ARG A 93 9.26 -6.71 -8.02
CA ARG A 93 9.05 -5.77 -9.14
C ARG A 93 7.85 -4.87 -8.91
N LEU A 94 6.70 -5.42 -8.51
CA LEU A 94 5.53 -4.61 -8.19
C LEU A 94 5.74 -3.72 -6.97
N GLY A 95 6.43 -4.21 -5.94
CA GLY A 95 6.81 -3.41 -4.79
C GLY A 95 7.70 -2.23 -5.19
N ARG A 96 8.68 -2.45 -6.08
CA ARG A 96 9.51 -1.38 -6.65
C ARG A 96 8.68 -0.41 -7.50
N MET A 97 7.82 -0.91 -8.38
CA MET A 97 6.93 -0.08 -9.19
C MET A 97 6.07 0.82 -8.33
N GLN A 98 5.39 0.25 -7.30
CA GLN A 98 4.59 1.00 -6.35
C GLN A 98 5.39 2.11 -5.67
N HIS A 99 6.61 1.78 -5.31
CA HIS A 99 7.54 2.69 -4.67
C HIS A 99 7.91 3.91 -5.56
N TYR A 100 8.01 3.68 -6.86
CA TYR A 100 8.25 4.72 -7.87
C TYR A 100 6.95 5.30 -8.45
N GLN A 101 5.81 5.09 -7.78
CA GLN A 101 4.49 5.62 -8.14
C GLN A 101 3.92 5.09 -9.47
N VAL A 102 4.45 4.00 -9.99
CA VAL A 102 3.77 3.27 -11.07
C VAL A 102 2.55 2.61 -10.45
N PRO A 103 1.35 2.82 -10.99
CA PRO A 103 0.13 2.26 -10.44
C PRO A 103 0.19 0.72 -10.35
N THR A 104 -0.05 0.19 -9.15
CA THR A 104 -0.11 -1.25 -8.90
C THR A 104 -1.26 -1.57 -7.93
N ARG A 105 -1.55 -2.85 -7.78
CA ARG A 105 -2.49 -3.35 -6.76
C ARG A 105 -1.90 -3.41 -5.34
N PHE A 106 -0.67 -2.99 -5.15
CA PHE A 106 -0.09 -2.82 -3.84
C PHE A 106 -0.33 -1.40 -3.32
N CYS A 107 -0.48 -1.28 -2.01
CA CYS A 107 -0.66 -0.01 -1.33
C CYS A 107 0.28 0.03 -0.14
N ASP A 108 1.14 1.04 -0.10
CA ASP A 108 2.15 1.20 0.96
C ASP A 108 1.53 1.66 2.27
N ALA A 109 2.02 1.12 3.34
CA ALA A 109 1.80 1.51 4.71
C ALA A 109 3.11 1.38 5.50
N THR A 110 3.13 1.79 6.74
CA THR A 110 4.31 1.75 7.62
C THR A 110 3.93 1.36 9.04
N THR A 111 4.89 0.78 9.77
CA THR A 111 4.75 0.56 11.21
C THR A 111 5.13 1.80 12.04
N ASN A 112 5.66 2.84 11.39
CA ASN A 112 6.14 4.06 12.03
C ASN A 112 5.17 5.24 11.78
N VAL A 113 4.49 5.72 12.82
CA VAL A 113 3.55 6.85 12.71
C VAL A 113 4.22 8.14 12.26
N LEU A 114 5.50 8.38 12.61
CA LEU A 114 6.24 9.56 12.20
C LEU A 114 6.55 9.54 10.70
N MET A 115 6.80 8.33 10.16
CA MET A 115 6.95 8.14 8.71
C MET A 115 5.62 8.43 7.99
N ALA A 116 4.50 7.94 8.53
CA ALA A 116 3.18 8.27 7.99
C ALA A 116 2.88 9.77 8.08
N ALA A 117 3.31 10.44 9.16
CA ALA A 117 3.18 11.89 9.30
C ALA A 117 3.98 12.64 8.22
N MET A 118 5.19 12.19 7.89
CA MET A 118 5.99 12.76 6.80
C MET A 118 5.25 12.65 5.46
N PHE A 119 4.65 11.48 5.13
CA PHE A 119 3.84 11.33 3.94
C PHE A 119 2.59 12.21 3.95
N ALA A 120 1.93 12.35 5.09
CA ALA A 120 0.73 13.18 5.23
C ALA A 120 1.04 14.69 5.11
N CYS A 121 2.26 15.10 5.51
CA CYS A 121 2.74 16.48 5.37
C CYS A 121 3.49 16.71 4.05
N GLY A 122 3.85 15.64 3.33
CA GLY A 122 4.62 15.72 2.10
C GLY A 122 3.74 16.04 0.89
N GLY A 123 4.36 16.60 -0.12
CA GLY A 123 3.87 16.57 -1.48
C GLY A 123 4.23 15.24 -2.15
N GLY A 124 3.76 15.08 -3.36
CA GLY A 124 4.20 14.00 -4.22
C GLY A 124 5.73 14.03 -4.44
N ARG A 125 6.23 13.02 -5.16
CA ARG A 125 7.65 12.83 -5.46
C ARG A 125 8.32 14.05 -6.12
N HIS A 126 7.56 14.86 -6.85
CA HIS A 126 8.10 15.98 -7.65
C HIS A 126 8.40 17.27 -6.88
N GLY A 127 8.56 17.22 -5.57
CA GLY A 127 9.05 18.37 -4.79
C GLY A 127 7.97 19.37 -4.36
N GLU A 128 6.80 19.28 -4.92
CA GLU A 128 5.68 20.17 -4.55
C GLU A 128 5.05 19.67 -3.25
N TYR A 129 4.98 20.53 -2.25
CA TYR A 129 4.26 20.28 -1.03
C TYR A 129 2.80 20.72 -1.21
N ASP A 130 1.88 19.84 -0.85
CA ASP A 130 0.46 20.18 -0.79
C ASP A 130 0.17 20.91 0.51
N GLU A 131 0.28 22.23 0.48
CA GLU A 131 -0.01 23.13 1.61
C GLU A 131 -1.47 23.61 1.63
N GLU A 132 -2.25 23.29 0.61
CA GLU A 132 -3.64 23.74 0.48
C GLU A 132 -4.63 22.82 1.18
N HIS A 133 -4.31 21.54 1.24
CA HIS A 133 -5.20 20.51 1.79
C HIS A 133 -4.70 19.96 3.12
N ASP A 134 -5.62 19.59 3.99
CA ASP A 134 -5.28 18.83 5.20
C ASP A 134 -4.66 17.47 4.86
N GLY A 135 -3.69 17.04 5.67
CA GLY A 135 -3.10 15.71 5.59
C GLY A 135 -3.82 14.72 6.47
N TYR A 136 -3.70 13.43 6.14
CA TYR A 136 -4.39 12.36 6.85
C TYR A 136 -3.45 11.20 7.13
N ILE A 137 -3.49 10.68 8.37
CA ILE A 137 -2.85 9.42 8.74
C ILE A 137 -3.95 8.41 9.06
N ARG A 138 -4.05 7.39 8.25
CA ARG A 138 -4.98 6.28 8.46
C ARG A 138 -4.36 5.28 9.41
N VAL A 139 -5.07 4.92 10.46
CA VAL A 139 -4.65 3.89 11.41
C VAL A 139 -5.35 2.59 11.03
N ILE A 140 -4.56 1.59 10.66
CA ILE A 140 -5.02 0.32 10.12
C ILE A 140 -4.73 -0.78 11.14
N LYS A 141 -5.76 -1.55 11.51
CA LYS A 141 -5.66 -2.76 12.34
C LYS A 141 -5.70 -3.99 11.45
N ALA A 142 -4.78 -4.94 11.66
CA ALA A 142 -4.77 -6.20 10.93
C ALA A 142 -4.61 -7.40 11.86
N LYS A 143 -5.38 -8.47 11.65
CA LYS A 143 -5.16 -9.75 12.31
C LYS A 143 -3.83 -10.34 11.83
N LYS A 144 -3.04 -10.96 12.72
CA LYS A 144 -1.75 -11.57 12.35
C LYS A 144 -1.87 -12.64 11.27
N GLU A 145 -2.96 -13.38 11.24
CA GLU A 145 -3.24 -14.36 10.19
C GLU A 145 -3.38 -13.76 8.80
N ARG A 146 -3.72 -12.44 8.72
CA ARG A 146 -3.84 -11.67 7.49
C ARG A 146 -2.53 -11.00 7.06
N ILE A 147 -1.47 -11.14 7.84
CA ILE A 147 -0.14 -10.62 7.56
C ILE A 147 0.72 -11.76 7.05
N LYS A 148 1.14 -11.68 5.81
CA LYS A 148 1.90 -12.76 5.15
C LYS A 148 3.35 -12.36 4.91
N SER A 149 4.18 -13.37 4.65
CA SER A 149 5.49 -13.15 4.03
C SER A 149 5.31 -12.79 2.55
N PHE A 150 6.22 -11.99 2.00
CA PHE A 150 6.28 -11.72 0.55
C PHE A 150 6.41 -13.00 -0.30
N THR A 151 6.85 -14.09 0.29
CA THR A 151 7.01 -15.39 -0.36
C THR A 151 5.76 -16.27 -0.25
N SER A 152 4.69 -15.85 0.40
CA SER A 152 3.48 -16.66 0.53
C SER A 152 2.75 -16.79 -0.79
N ASP A 153 2.12 -17.94 -1.02
CA ASP A 153 1.48 -18.26 -2.30
C ASP A 153 0.41 -17.25 -2.68
N ILE A 154 -0.33 -16.72 -1.69
CA ILE A 154 -1.37 -15.73 -1.95
C ILE A 154 -0.79 -14.38 -2.41
N ILE A 155 0.31 -13.92 -1.81
CA ILE A 155 0.94 -12.66 -2.23
C ILE A 155 1.58 -12.82 -3.62
N VAL A 156 2.21 -13.95 -3.87
CA VAL A 156 2.75 -14.28 -5.20
C VAL A 156 1.63 -14.35 -6.24
N ALA A 157 0.49 -14.98 -5.91
CA ALA A 157 -0.67 -15.05 -6.80
C ALA A 157 -1.22 -13.66 -7.14
N ILE A 158 -1.42 -12.81 -6.14
CA ILE A 158 -1.88 -11.44 -6.35
C ILE A 158 -0.88 -10.65 -7.23
N ALA A 159 0.42 -10.80 -6.99
CA ALA A 159 1.45 -10.13 -7.78
C ALA A 159 1.46 -10.56 -9.26
N HIS A 160 0.99 -11.76 -9.59
CA HIS A 160 0.92 -12.25 -10.98
C HIS A 160 -0.37 -11.86 -11.72
N LEU A 161 -1.36 -11.30 -11.04
CA LEU A 161 -2.62 -10.88 -11.66
C LEU A 161 -2.46 -9.94 -12.86
N PRO A 162 -1.48 -9.01 -12.91
CA PRO A 162 -1.25 -8.19 -14.09
C PRO A 162 -0.94 -8.99 -15.36
N LEU A 163 -0.28 -10.14 -15.23
CA LEU A 163 0.13 -10.97 -16.37
C LEU A 163 -0.96 -11.94 -16.84
N VAL A 164 -1.91 -12.24 -15.99
CA VAL A 164 -2.97 -13.20 -16.30
C VAL A 164 -3.95 -12.58 -17.29
N ASP A 165 -4.28 -13.32 -18.36
CA ASP A 165 -5.34 -12.88 -19.27
C ASP A 165 -6.66 -12.80 -18.50
N ARG A 166 -7.15 -11.59 -18.40
CA ARG A 166 -8.33 -11.28 -17.59
C ARG A 166 -9.58 -12.05 -18.03
N LYS A 167 -9.66 -12.49 -19.28
CA LYS A 167 -10.77 -13.30 -19.77
C LYS A 167 -10.82 -14.70 -19.15
N ASN A 168 -9.70 -15.17 -18.61
CA ASN A 168 -9.52 -16.53 -18.15
C ASN A 168 -9.57 -16.70 -16.63
N ILE A 169 -9.59 -15.61 -15.83
CA ILE A 169 -9.81 -15.70 -14.39
C ILE A 169 -11.34 -15.64 -14.14
N ASN A 170 -11.99 -16.77 -14.20
CA ASN A 170 -13.36 -16.88 -13.71
C ASN A 170 -13.36 -17.83 -12.52
N PRO A 171 -13.52 -17.33 -11.28
CA PRO A 171 -13.59 -18.17 -10.09
C PRO A 171 -14.73 -19.18 -10.15
N SER A 172 -15.77 -18.88 -10.93
CA SER A 172 -16.91 -19.77 -11.17
C SER A 172 -16.64 -20.83 -12.23
N LYS A 173 -15.62 -20.67 -13.07
CA LYS A 173 -15.17 -21.67 -14.03
C LYS A 173 -13.94 -22.40 -13.45
N LYS A 174 -14.15 -23.60 -13.05
CA LYS A 174 -13.28 -24.39 -12.16
C LYS A 174 -11.84 -24.63 -12.63
N ASP A 175 -11.41 -24.38 -13.87
CA ASP A 175 -10.16 -24.96 -14.35
C ASP A 175 -9.18 -24.07 -15.12
N ASP A 176 -9.59 -23.09 -15.95
CA ASP A 176 -8.67 -22.56 -16.96
C ASP A 176 -7.78 -21.37 -16.53
N GLY A 177 -8.26 -20.44 -15.72
CA GLY A 177 -7.49 -19.25 -15.33
C GLY A 177 -6.53 -19.50 -14.17
N LEU A 178 -6.86 -20.46 -13.30
CA LEU A 178 -6.03 -20.82 -12.18
C LEU A 178 -4.86 -21.72 -12.56
N ASP A 179 -4.99 -22.52 -13.60
CA ASP A 179 -3.89 -23.33 -14.09
C ASP A 179 -2.79 -22.48 -14.70
N TYR A 180 -3.13 -21.37 -15.35
CA TYR A 180 -2.15 -20.39 -15.81
C TYR A 180 -1.46 -19.67 -14.63
N LEU A 181 -2.23 -19.17 -13.68
CA LEU A 181 -1.68 -18.55 -12.47
C LEU A 181 -0.78 -19.53 -11.71
N ARG A 182 -1.18 -20.78 -11.61
CA ARG A 182 -0.40 -21.87 -11.01
C ARG A 182 0.86 -22.15 -11.81
N TYR A 183 0.81 -22.18 -13.13
CA TYR A 183 1.97 -22.35 -14.00
C TYR A 183 2.98 -21.23 -13.77
N GLU A 184 2.55 -19.98 -13.72
CA GLU A 184 3.40 -18.83 -13.44
C GLU A 184 3.99 -18.86 -12.03
N ILE A 185 3.19 -19.21 -11.01
CA ILE A 185 3.69 -19.38 -9.63
C ILE A 185 4.71 -20.50 -9.56
N THR A 186 4.50 -21.60 -10.28
CA THR A 186 5.39 -22.77 -10.30
C THR A 186 6.70 -22.46 -11.00
N ASN A 187 6.66 -21.79 -12.14
CA ASN A 187 7.85 -21.46 -12.92
C ASN A 187 8.76 -20.44 -12.23
N ASN A 188 8.19 -19.57 -11.42
CA ASN A 188 8.95 -18.57 -10.66
C ASN A 188 9.38 -19.08 -9.27
N ARG A 189 9.03 -20.32 -8.91
CA ARG A 189 9.41 -20.98 -7.65
C ARG A 189 9.80 -22.45 -7.89
N PRO A 190 11.08 -22.74 -8.11
CA PRO A 190 11.57 -24.11 -8.12
C PRO A 190 11.25 -24.78 -6.78
N GLY A 191 10.43 -25.81 -6.79
CA GLY A 191 10.02 -26.55 -5.59
C GLY A 191 8.57 -26.40 -5.14
N PHE A 192 7.80 -25.45 -5.72
CA PHE A 192 6.36 -25.49 -5.57
C PHE A 192 5.79 -26.65 -6.41
N ALA A 193 5.25 -27.65 -5.73
CA ALA A 193 4.83 -28.88 -6.41
C ALA A 193 3.76 -28.58 -7.47
N MET A 194 4.02 -28.96 -8.72
CA MET A 194 3.06 -28.93 -9.83
C MET A 194 1.75 -29.72 -9.52
N THR A 195 1.71 -30.40 -8.38
CA THR A 195 0.67 -31.28 -7.87
C THR A 195 -0.17 -30.67 -6.75
N ALA A 196 -0.35 -29.34 -6.71
CA ALA A 196 -1.30 -28.80 -5.75
C ALA A 196 -2.67 -29.43 -5.96
N SER A 197 -3.23 -30.00 -4.88
CA SER A 197 -4.53 -30.66 -4.91
C SER A 197 -5.63 -29.67 -5.36
N PRO A 198 -6.76 -30.14 -5.90
CA PRO A 198 -7.90 -29.30 -6.20
C PRO A 198 -8.36 -28.44 -5.01
N GLU A 199 -8.15 -28.93 -3.81
CA GLU A 199 -8.46 -28.22 -2.56
C GLU A 199 -7.56 -26.99 -2.35
N ILE A 200 -6.25 -27.12 -2.58
CA ILE A 200 -5.31 -25.99 -2.50
C ILE A 200 -5.65 -24.94 -3.55
N LYS A 201 -6.01 -25.35 -4.77
CA LYS A 201 -6.44 -24.47 -5.84
C LYS A 201 -7.69 -23.69 -5.43
N ARG A 202 -8.71 -24.37 -4.92
CA ARG A 202 -9.96 -23.76 -4.47
C ARG A 202 -9.67 -22.75 -3.35
N LYS A 203 -8.88 -23.10 -2.36
CA LYS A 203 -8.51 -22.22 -1.27
C LYS A 203 -7.78 -20.97 -1.76
N LEU A 204 -6.86 -21.10 -2.71
CA LEU A 204 -6.16 -19.95 -3.28
C LEU A 204 -7.14 -18.99 -4.00
N CYS A 205 -8.16 -19.53 -4.70
CA CYS A 205 -9.21 -18.73 -5.32
C CYS A 205 -10.07 -17.97 -4.31
N GLU A 206 -10.39 -18.59 -3.20
CA GLU A 206 -11.13 -17.95 -2.12
C GLU A 206 -10.27 -16.85 -1.48
N GLU A 207 -9.00 -17.14 -1.21
CA GLU A 207 -8.08 -16.19 -0.59
C GLU A 207 -7.73 -14.99 -1.48
N ILE A 208 -7.69 -15.16 -2.81
CA ILE A 208 -7.42 -14.06 -3.75
C ILE A 208 -8.55 -13.01 -3.79
N GLN A 209 -9.71 -13.34 -3.26
CA GLN A 209 -10.84 -12.42 -3.14
C GLN A 209 -10.74 -11.47 -1.95
N HIS A 210 -9.60 -11.45 -1.27
CA HIS A 210 -9.40 -10.61 -0.09
C HIS A 210 -8.21 -9.67 -0.24
N VAL A 211 -8.15 -8.68 0.65
CA VAL A 211 -6.96 -7.86 0.87
C VAL A 211 -6.06 -8.56 1.90
N TRP A 212 -4.76 -8.47 1.66
CA TRP A 212 -3.73 -9.05 2.52
C TRP A 212 -2.69 -8.01 2.87
N ALA A 213 -2.19 -8.02 4.09
CA ALA A 213 -0.98 -7.31 4.44
C ALA A 213 0.23 -8.23 4.24
N PHE A 214 1.37 -7.67 3.81
CA PHE A 214 2.60 -8.44 3.76
C PHE A 214 3.84 -7.59 4.04
N LYS A 215 4.85 -8.25 4.64
CA LYS A 215 6.15 -7.66 4.90
C LYS A 215 7.03 -7.86 3.66
N PRO A 216 7.44 -6.79 2.96
CA PRO A 216 8.27 -6.89 1.76
C PRO A 216 9.70 -7.34 2.10
N VAL A 217 10.46 -7.73 1.06
CA VAL A 217 11.92 -7.81 1.16
C VAL A 217 12.48 -6.40 1.28
N TRP A 218 13.44 -6.23 2.13
CA TRP A 218 14.20 -4.98 2.23
C TRP A 218 15.29 -4.91 1.14
N ASN A 219 14.84 -5.01 -0.11
CA ASN A 219 15.72 -4.97 -1.28
C ASN A 219 16.11 -3.55 -1.73
N THR A 220 15.48 -2.54 -1.14
CA THR A 220 15.85 -1.13 -1.29
C THR A 220 16.03 -0.48 0.07
N GLU A 221 16.97 0.48 0.17
CA GLU A 221 17.18 1.25 1.41
C GLU A 221 15.89 1.94 1.85
N ARG A 222 15.18 2.49 0.92
CA ARG A 222 13.94 3.22 1.15
C ARG A 222 12.84 2.34 1.79
N ILE A 223 12.61 1.10 1.33
CA ILE A 223 11.63 0.20 1.96
C ILE A 223 12.03 -0.10 3.41
N ARG A 224 13.32 -0.28 3.66
CA ARG A 224 13.85 -0.52 5.00
C ARG A 224 13.68 0.69 5.90
N GLU A 225 14.04 1.87 5.45
CA GLU A 225 13.99 3.13 6.22
C GLU A 225 12.55 3.56 6.51
N GLN A 226 11.65 3.31 5.58
CA GLN A 226 10.22 3.59 5.77
C GLN A 226 9.53 2.60 6.69
N SER A 227 10.19 1.54 7.18
CA SER A 227 9.55 0.45 7.94
C SER A 227 8.30 -0.07 7.21
N GLY A 228 8.47 -0.24 5.88
CA GLY A 228 7.37 -0.45 4.95
C GLY A 228 6.65 -1.78 5.15
N ILE A 229 5.36 -1.73 4.95
CA ILE A 229 4.48 -2.88 4.75
C ILE A 229 3.60 -2.59 3.54
N PHE A 230 3.15 -3.62 2.83
CA PHE A 230 2.20 -3.46 1.75
C PHE A 230 0.86 -4.10 2.07
N LEU A 231 -0.21 -3.45 1.61
CA LEU A 231 -1.51 -4.08 1.43
C LEU A 231 -1.61 -4.54 -0.02
N ALA A 232 -1.89 -5.82 -0.24
CA ALA A 232 -2.09 -6.42 -1.54
C ALA A 232 -3.59 -6.60 -1.79
N PHE A 233 -4.09 -5.96 -2.84
CA PHE A 233 -5.49 -6.01 -3.22
C PHE A 233 -5.70 -7.12 -4.24
N GLY A 234 -6.44 -8.14 -3.86
CA GLY A 234 -6.81 -9.22 -4.77
C GLY A 234 -7.87 -8.78 -5.79
N CYS A 235 -8.64 -9.73 -6.30
CA CYS A 235 -9.70 -9.47 -7.27
C CYS A 235 -10.94 -10.31 -6.99
N ARG A 236 -12.11 -9.81 -7.38
CA ARG A 236 -13.36 -10.56 -7.52
C ARG A 236 -13.53 -11.07 -8.95
N ASP A 237 -14.69 -11.67 -9.24
CA ASP A 237 -15.04 -12.45 -10.42
C ASP A 237 -14.64 -11.86 -11.78
N ASN A 238 -14.44 -10.55 -11.92
CA ASN A 238 -14.17 -9.85 -13.18
C ASN A 238 -12.86 -9.08 -13.21
N LYS A 239 -11.88 -9.37 -12.28
CA LYS A 239 -10.52 -8.85 -12.43
C LYS A 239 -10.27 -7.44 -11.91
N GLU A 240 -11.32 -6.77 -11.46
CA GLU A 240 -11.16 -5.47 -10.84
C GLU A 240 -10.43 -5.63 -9.50
N PRO A 241 -9.49 -4.77 -9.14
CA PRO A 241 -8.97 -4.72 -7.79
C PRO A 241 -10.15 -4.59 -6.83
N LEU A 242 -10.01 -5.23 -5.69
CA LEU A 242 -11.00 -5.10 -4.63
C LEU A 242 -11.11 -3.64 -4.19
N HIS A 243 -12.35 -3.19 -4.02
CA HIS A 243 -12.68 -1.90 -3.41
C HIS A 243 -13.33 -2.12 -2.05
N PRO A 244 -12.60 -2.66 -1.06
CA PRO A 244 -13.20 -2.98 0.22
C PRO A 244 -13.49 -1.71 1.01
N THR A 245 -14.57 -1.76 1.77
CA THR A 245 -14.70 -0.91 2.94
C THR A 245 -13.88 -1.54 4.05
N PHE A 246 -12.97 -0.78 4.65
CA PHE A 246 -12.16 -1.24 5.79
C PHE A 246 -12.88 -0.94 7.10
N SER A 247 -14.14 -1.36 7.21
CA SER A 247 -14.96 -1.12 8.40
C SER A 247 -14.62 -2.11 9.52
N LEU A 248 -14.87 -1.72 10.77
CA LEU A 248 -14.73 -2.63 11.91
C LEU A 248 -15.74 -3.78 11.86
N GLN A 249 -16.87 -3.59 11.17
CA GLN A 249 -17.87 -4.63 10.94
C GLN A 249 -17.30 -5.72 10.01
N ASP A 250 -16.65 -5.31 8.91
CA ASP A 250 -16.04 -6.23 7.94
C ASP A 250 -14.82 -6.95 8.51
N PHE A 251 -14.16 -6.35 9.50
CA PHE A 251 -13.00 -6.96 10.17
C PHE A 251 -13.29 -8.36 10.74
N ASN A 252 -14.52 -8.61 11.18
CA ASN A 252 -14.92 -9.90 11.75
C ASN A 252 -15.76 -10.75 10.80
N ASN A 253 -16.08 -10.26 9.60
CA ASN A 253 -16.86 -10.99 8.60
C ASN A 253 -15.94 -11.74 7.62
N PRO A 254 -15.85 -13.09 7.67
CA PRO A 254 -14.98 -13.86 6.80
C PRO A 254 -15.28 -13.70 5.30
N ASP A 255 -16.52 -13.33 4.95
CA ASP A 255 -16.95 -13.16 3.56
C ASP A 255 -16.64 -11.76 3.02
N ALA A 256 -16.23 -10.83 3.89
CA ALA A 256 -15.85 -9.49 3.47
C ALA A 256 -14.46 -9.46 2.84
N PRO A 257 -14.25 -8.72 1.73
CA PRO A 257 -12.92 -8.59 1.11
C PRO A 257 -11.84 -8.06 2.05
N SER A 258 -12.21 -7.24 3.03
CA SER A 258 -11.31 -6.69 4.05
C SER A 258 -11.29 -7.49 5.37
N TYR A 259 -11.81 -8.73 5.37
CA TYR A 259 -11.76 -9.59 6.57
C TYR A 259 -10.40 -9.56 7.25
N GLY A 260 -10.39 -9.25 8.52
CA GLY A 260 -9.19 -9.18 9.34
C GLY A 260 -8.31 -7.95 9.09
N ILE A 261 -8.73 -7.00 8.25
CA ILE A 261 -8.07 -5.70 8.05
C ILE A 261 -9.13 -4.60 8.14
N ALA A 262 -8.94 -3.62 9.01
CA ALA A 262 -9.84 -2.48 9.16
C ALA A 262 -9.08 -1.17 9.37
N GLN A 263 -9.64 -0.07 8.88
CA GLN A 263 -9.25 1.27 9.30
C GLN A 263 -10.01 1.60 10.57
N VAL A 264 -9.28 1.86 11.65
CA VAL A 264 -9.91 2.10 12.95
C VAL A 264 -10.13 3.58 13.24
N GLU A 265 -9.23 4.43 12.79
CA GLU A 265 -9.34 5.88 12.90
C GLU A 265 -8.51 6.62 11.84
N VAL A 266 -8.73 7.94 11.75
CA VAL A 266 -7.95 8.85 10.92
C VAL A 266 -7.45 10.00 11.78
N ILE A 267 -6.13 10.24 11.78
CA ILE A 267 -5.50 11.38 12.39
C ILE A 267 -5.39 12.47 11.29
N GLN A 268 -6.01 13.63 11.52
CA GLN A 268 -6.02 14.74 10.58
C GLN A 268 -4.94 15.76 10.95
N ILE A 269 -4.16 16.18 9.98
CA ILE A 269 -3.12 17.22 10.08
C ILE A 269 -3.62 18.46 9.36
N GLN A 270 -3.61 19.61 10.04
CA GLN A 270 -4.02 20.87 9.42
C GLN A 270 -3.02 21.29 8.34
N SER A 271 -3.53 21.79 7.23
CA SER A 271 -2.73 22.22 6.07
C SER A 271 -1.69 23.28 6.46
N ASP A 272 -2.09 24.30 7.21
CA ASP A 272 -1.23 25.38 7.69
C ASP A 272 -0.14 24.96 8.69
N CYS A 273 -0.24 23.75 9.25
CA CYS A 273 0.73 23.21 10.19
C CYS A 273 1.73 22.21 9.54
N LYS A 274 1.52 21.82 8.29
CA LYS A 274 2.35 20.79 7.63
C LYS A 274 3.82 21.17 7.56
N SER A 275 4.13 22.41 7.17
CA SER A 275 5.52 22.89 7.09
C SER A 275 6.23 22.78 8.43
N ARG A 276 5.59 23.24 9.51
CA ARG A 276 6.12 23.13 10.87
C ARG A 276 6.32 21.67 11.28
N ILE A 277 5.34 20.80 11.01
CA ILE A 277 5.45 19.37 11.36
C ILE A 277 6.61 18.71 10.61
N ARG A 278 6.85 19.03 9.33
CA ARG A 278 8.03 18.53 8.59
C ARG A 278 9.34 18.96 9.26
N GLU A 279 9.42 20.21 9.71
CA GLU A 279 10.59 20.69 10.42
C GLU A 279 10.81 19.96 11.76
N GLU A 280 9.74 19.80 12.56
CA GLU A 280 9.79 19.02 13.79
C GLU A 280 10.21 17.56 13.55
N LEU A 281 9.69 16.90 12.49
CA LEU A 281 10.05 15.52 12.13
C LEU A 281 11.54 15.34 11.84
N ARG A 282 12.23 16.37 11.28
CA ARG A 282 13.69 16.33 11.05
C ARG A 282 14.49 16.14 12.33
N TYR A 283 14.04 16.73 13.44
CA TYR A 283 14.68 16.53 14.75
C TYR A 283 14.51 15.09 15.28
N PHE A 284 13.52 14.37 14.80
CA PHE A 284 13.29 12.94 15.09
C PHE A 284 13.94 12.01 14.05
N GLY A 285 14.78 12.54 13.15
CA GLY A 285 15.45 11.76 12.11
C GLY A 285 14.53 11.32 10.95
N VAL A 286 13.33 11.91 10.85
CA VAL A 286 12.41 11.65 9.73
C VAL A 286 12.41 12.86 8.83
N SER A 287 13.05 12.74 7.68
CA SER A 287 13.14 13.83 6.70
C SER A 287 12.73 13.32 5.31
N ARG A 288 12.52 14.26 4.42
CA ARG A 288 12.21 13.93 3.03
C ARG A 288 13.35 13.18 2.36
N GLU A 289 14.59 13.57 2.64
CA GLU A 289 15.79 12.94 2.10
C GLU A 289 15.89 11.47 2.52
N LEU A 290 15.43 11.13 3.74
CA LEU A 290 15.34 9.75 4.19
C LEU A 290 14.22 8.99 3.45
N VAL A 291 13.06 9.64 3.28
CA VAL A 291 11.88 9.04 2.62
C VAL A 291 12.13 8.84 1.12
N TYR A 292 12.83 9.78 0.48
CA TYR A 292 13.14 9.83 -0.94
C TYR A 292 14.66 9.87 -1.12
N SER A 293 15.31 8.73 -0.91
CA SER A 293 16.78 8.63 -0.90
C SER A 293 17.42 8.51 -2.28
N ASP A 294 16.62 8.44 -3.35
CA ASP A 294 17.16 8.39 -4.71
C ASP A 294 17.84 9.71 -5.07
N LEU A 295 18.96 9.64 -5.80
CA LEU A 295 19.76 10.82 -6.15
C LEU A 295 18.93 11.91 -6.87
N SER A 296 17.97 11.54 -7.69
CA SER A 296 17.07 12.47 -8.35
C SER A 296 16.16 13.23 -7.38
N ASP A 297 15.67 12.53 -6.35
CA ASP A 297 14.83 13.12 -5.33
C ASP A 297 15.65 14.02 -4.38
N VAL A 298 16.86 13.57 -4.03
CA VAL A 298 17.83 14.35 -3.25
C VAL A 298 18.21 15.64 -3.99
N ALA A 299 18.49 15.56 -5.29
CA ALA A 299 18.81 16.74 -6.10
C ALA A 299 17.67 17.77 -6.10
N GLN A 300 16.41 17.32 -6.22
CA GLN A 300 15.26 18.22 -6.16
C GLN A 300 15.10 18.90 -4.79
N GLU A 301 15.47 18.24 -3.72
CA GLU A 301 15.42 18.80 -2.37
C GLU A 301 16.53 19.81 -2.10
N ILE A 302 17.77 19.55 -2.57
CA ILE A 302 18.90 20.42 -2.29
C ILE A 302 18.97 21.63 -3.22
N THR A 303 18.58 21.48 -4.49
CA THR A 303 18.70 22.57 -5.49
C THR A 303 18.01 23.87 -5.04
N PRO A 304 16.76 23.87 -4.54
CA PRO A 304 16.09 25.09 -4.08
C PRO A 304 16.78 25.78 -2.92
N ARG A 305 17.57 25.05 -2.10
CA ARG A 305 18.29 25.63 -0.95
C ARG A 305 19.44 26.55 -1.37
N TYR A 306 19.94 26.37 -2.60
CA TYR A 306 21.10 27.08 -3.14
C TYR A 306 20.74 27.99 -4.31
N THR A 307 19.46 28.11 -4.67
CA THR A 307 19.04 29.14 -5.63
C THR A 307 19.11 30.51 -4.98
N TYR A 308 19.76 31.45 -5.64
CA TYR A 308 19.76 32.84 -5.22
C TYR A 308 18.31 33.33 -5.21
N ASN A 309 17.77 33.59 -4.02
CA ASN A 309 16.59 34.43 -3.90
C ASN A 309 17.02 35.83 -4.35
N ASN A 310 16.71 36.17 -5.59
CA ASN A 310 16.65 37.56 -5.99
C ASN A 310 15.54 38.20 -5.14
N LYS A 311 15.95 38.88 -4.07
CA LYS A 311 15.10 39.77 -3.31
C LYS A 311 14.74 40.97 -4.16
#